data_8d079c3bd01324259503e4347b377043
#
_entry.id   8d079c3bd01324259503e4347b377043
#
_cell.length_a   1.000
_cell.length_b   1.000
_cell.length_c   1.000
_cell.angle_alpha   90.00
_cell.angle_beta   90.00
_cell.angle_gamma   90.00
#
_symmetry.space_group_name_H-M   'P 1'
#
loop_
_entity.id
_entity.type
_entity.pdbx_description
1 polymer ?
#
loop_
_entity_poly.entity_id
_entity_poly.type
_entity_poly.pdbx_seq_one_letter_code
_entity_poly.pdbx_strand_id
1 'polypeptide(L)'
;YKRQDFVRGTGLLVALCGALAAGPGLLKSNLANLRLAMPMALIASTMAIVGAMVGLSLPSHLIELSLGITILLIVLIMLLAKNSDIPNVKKADSLSTALQITGIYNEPSLNRNISWKIHRTWAGLFSFIIIGFMAGMFGLGAGWANVPVLNLMMGAPMKVSVATSKFLLSITDTSAAWIYLNKGAVIPILVVPSLVGIM
;
A
#
# COMPACT_ATOMS: atom_id res chain seq x y z
N TYR A 1 -25.74 9.51 -3.32
CA TYR A 1 -24.50 9.13 -2.61
C TYR A 1 -24.43 9.84 -1.28
N LYS A 2 -23.90 9.16 -0.26
CA LYS A 2 -23.71 9.72 1.08
C LYS A 2 -22.53 10.69 1.05
N ARG A 3 -22.55 11.75 1.86
CA ARG A 3 -21.47 12.74 1.96
C ARG A 3 -20.08 12.11 2.13
N GLN A 4 -20.00 10.99 2.84
CA GLN A 4 -18.76 10.24 3.08
C GLN A 4 -18.20 9.54 1.83
N ASP A 5 -19.04 9.13 0.88
CA ASP A 5 -18.58 8.48 -0.35
C ASP A 5 -17.75 9.46 -1.17
N PHE A 6 -18.16 10.73 -1.21
CA PHE A 6 -17.39 11.80 -1.87
C PHE A 6 -16.06 12.08 -1.17
N VAL A 7 -16.02 12.06 0.16
CA VAL A 7 -14.77 12.26 0.91
C VAL A 7 -13.79 11.13 0.61
N ARG A 8 -14.27 9.88 0.63
CA ARG A 8 -13.44 8.70 0.33
C ARG A 8 -12.92 8.70 -1.11
N GLY A 9 -13.79 8.92 -2.09
CA GLY A 9 -13.39 8.96 -3.50
C GLY A 9 -12.42 10.09 -3.81
N THR A 10 -12.66 11.29 -3.25
CA THR A 10 -11.77 12.44 -3.42
C THR A 10 -10.42 12.20 -2.73
N GLY A 11 -10.40 11.70 -1.49
CA GLY A 11 -9.19 11.38 -0.75
C GLY A 11 -8.33 10.33 -1.46
N LEU A 12 -8.96 9.29 -2.01
CA LEU A 12 -8.27 8.25 -2.77
C LEU A 12 -7.57 8.81 -4.03
N LEU A 13 -8.22 9.70 -4.76
CA LEU A 13 -7.60 10.35 -5.93
C LEU A 13 -6.42 11.24 -5.55
N VAL A 14 -6.52 11.98 -4.46
CA VAL A 14 -5.41 12.79 -3.95
C VAL A 14 -4.23 11.90 -3.54
N ALA A 15 -4.48 10.78 -2.85
CA ALA A 15 -3.46 9.80 -2.47
C ALA A 15 -2.80 9.16 -3.70
N LEU A 16 -3.60 8.79 -4.71
CA LEU A 16 -3.12 8.26 -5.99
C LEU A 16 -2.16 9.24 -6.68
N CYS A 17 -2.52 10.51 -6.77
CA CYS A 17 -1.67 11.50 -7.42
C CYS A 17 -0.36 11.72 -6.67
N GLY A 18 -0.39 11.73 -5.34
CA GLY A 18 0.83 11.78 -4.53
C GLY A 18 1.72 10.55 -4.74
N ALA A 19 1.14 9.36 -4.89
CA ALA A 19 1.88 8.13 -5.19
C ALA A 19 2.50 8.17 -6.60
N LEU A 20 1.75 8.65 -7.60
CA LEU A 20 2.23 8.79 -8.98
C LEU A 20 3.35 9.85 -9.10
N ALA A 21 3.24 10.97 -8.40
CA ALA A 21 4.28 12.00 -8.38
C ALA A 21 5.60 11.50 -7.79
N ALA A 22 5.55 10.69 -6.72
CA ALA A 22 6.73 10.10 -6.09
C ALA A 22 7.32 8.92 -6.87
N GLY A 23 6.52 8.22 -7.68
CA GLY A 23 6.87 6.94 -8.33
C GLY A 23 8.17 6.97 -9.15
N PRO A 24 8.33 7.90 -10.11
CA PRO A 24 9.52 7.95 -10.96
C PRO A 24 10.82 8.15 -10.20
N GLY A 25 10.81 8.97 -9.15
CA GLY A 25 11.98 9.20 -8.29
C GLY A 25 12.39 7.93 -7.54
N LEU A 26 11.43 7.21 -6.99
CA LEU A 26 11.66 5.98 -6.23
C LEU A 26 12.12 4.80 -7.10
N LEU A 27 11.66 4.74 -8.35
CA LEU A 27 12.14 3.76 -9.32
C LEU A 27 13.58 4.05 -9.75
N LYS A 28 13.90 5.31 -10.03
CA LYS A 28 15.27 5.72 -10.43
C LYS A 28 16.30 5.47 -9.31
N SER A 29 15.91 5.58 -8.06
CA SER A 29 16.79 5.31 -6.92
C SER A 29 17.00 3.82 -6.61
N ASN A 30 16.41 2.90 -7.39
CA ASN A 30 16.42 1.45 -7.16
C ASN A 30 15.91 1.03 -5.77
N LEU A 31 15.16 1.88 -5.08
CA LEU A 31 14.57 1.57 -3.78
C LEU A 31 13.26 0.78 -3.92
N ALA A 32 12.47 1.08 -4.96
CA ALA A 32 11.24 0.31 -5.23
C ALA A 32 11.58 -0.98 -5.99
N ASN A 33 11.21 -2.12 -5.42
CA ASN A 33 11.47 -3.42 -6.05
C ASN A 33 10.22 -3.91 -6.80
N LEU A 34 10.27 -3.88 -8.13
CA LEU A 34 9.14 -4.28 -8.98
C LEU A 34 8.79 -5.76 -8.85
N ARG A 35 9.78 -6.64 -8.66
CA ARG A 35 9.54 -8.08 -8.50
C ARG A 35 8.78 -8.40 -7.21
N LEU A 36 8.99 -7.60 -6.17
CA LEU A 36 8.23 -7.66 -4.94
C LEU A 36 6.85 -7.01 -5.12
N ALA A 37 6.79 -5.86 -5.78
CA ALA A 37 5.57 -5.07 -5.91
C ALA A 37 4.51 -5.72 -6.80
N MET A 38 4.89 -6.29 -7.97
CA MET A 38 3.92 -6.75 -8.97
C MET A 38 2.95 -7.82 -8.47
N PRO A 39 3.38 -8.95 -7.85
CA PRO A 39 2.45 -9.95 -7.36
C PRO A 39 1.54 -9.42 -6.26
N MET A 40 2.07 -8.58 -5.37
CA MET A 40 1.29 -7.95 -4.31
C MET A 40 0.28 -6.94 -4.87
N ALA A 41 0.70 -6.14 -5.86
CA ALA A 41 -0.16 -5.16 -6.53
C ALA A 41 -1.35 -5.82 -7.25
N LEU A 42 -1.11 -6.90 -7.97
CA LEU A 42 -2.18 -7.62 -8.69
C LEU A 42 -3.26 -8.14 -7.74
N ILE A 43 -2.85 -8.74 -6.62
CA ILE A 43 -3.78 -9.25 -5.63
C ILE A 43 -4.49 -8.09 -4.92
N ALA A 44 -3.75 -7.10 -4.46
CA ALA A 44 -4.32 -5.97 -3.75
C ALA A 44 -5.27 -5.15 -4.64
N SER A 45 -4.96 -4.95 -5.93
CA SER A 45 -5.80 -4.17 -6.84
C SER A 45 -7.13 -4.86 -7.15
N THR A 46 -7.11 -6.17 -7.37
CA THR A 46 -8.36 -6.94 -7.56
C THR A 46 -9.25 -6.87 -6.32
N MET A 47 -8.66 -7.02 -5.13
CA MET A 47 -9.40 -6.92 -3.88
C MET A 47 -9.82 -5.49 -3.55
N ALA A 48 -9.09 -4.47 -4.00
CA ALA A 48 -9.48 -3.07 -3.85
C ALA A 48 -10.74 -2.72 -4.66
N ILE A 49 -10.90 -3.31 -5.84
CA ILE A 49 -12.14 -3.19 -6.63
C ILE A 49 -13.33 -3.74 -5.83
N VAL A 50 -13.19 -4.95 -5.31
CA VAL A 50 -14.24 -5.59 -4.49
C VAL A 50 -14.52 -4.76 -3.23
N GLY A 51 -13.47 -4.32 -2.55
CA GLY A 51 -13.57 -3.46 -1.36
C GLY A 51 -14.29 -2.14 -1.63
N ALA A 52 -14.00 -1.47 -2.75
CA ALA A 52 -14.67 -0.23 -3.14
C ALA A 52 -16.16 -0.45 -3.42
N MET A 53 -16.52 -1.54 -4.10
CA MET A 53 -17.93 -1.89 -4.36
C MET A 53 -18.69 -2.15 -3.06
N VAL A 54 -18.12 -2.93 -2.14
CA VAL A 54 -18.69 -3.21 -0.82
C VAL A 54 -18.78 -1.93 0.01
N GLY A 55 -17.72 -1.12 0.04
CA GLY A 55 -17.69 0.13 0.78
C GLY A 55 -18.76 1.13 0.35
N LEU A 56 -19.08 1.20 -0.92
CA LEU A 56 -20.15 2.06 -1.45
C LEU A 56 -21.56 1.55 -1.10
N SER A 57 -21.74 0.25 -0.84
CA SER A 57 -23.03 -0.35 -0.48
C SER A 57 -23.31 -0.34 1.01
N LEU A 58 -22.28 -0.28 1.87
CA LEU A 58 -22.42 -0.34 3.32
C LEU A 58 -22.92 0.97 3.93
N PRO A 59 -23.62 0.91 5.08
CA PRO A 59 -23.97 2.10 5.85
C PRO A 59 -22.73 2.74 6.46
N SER A 60 -22.71 4.07 6.53
CA SER A 60 -21.56 4.87 6.95
C SER A 60 -20.98 4.48 8.31
N HIS A 61 -21.87 4.22 9.30
CA HIS A 61 -21.44 3.88 10.65
C HIS A 61 -20.66 2.57 10.76
N LEU A 62 -20.98 1.58 9.92
CA LEU A 62 -20.23 0.32 9.89
C LEU A 62 -18.81 0.53 9.33
N ILE A 63 -18.68 1.40 8.34
CA ILE A 63 -17.37 1.74 7.77
C ILE A 63 -16.52 2.52 8.76
N GLU A 64 -17.10 3.50 9.46
CA GLU A 64 -16.39 4.26 10.49
C GLU A 64 -15.93 3.36 11.64
N LEU A 65 -16.81 2.46 12.10
CA LEU A 65 -16.47 1.52 13.16
C LEU A 65 -15.35 0.57 12.71
N SER A 66 -15.47 -0.01 11.51
CA SER A 66 -14.46 -0.92 10.97
C SER A 66 -13.12 -0.21 10.71
N LEU A 67 -13.14 1.05 10.27
CA LEU A 67 -11.95 1.87 10.13
C LEU A 67 -11.29 2.13 11.48
N GLY A 68 -12.07 2.51 12.49
CA GLY A 68 -11.57 2.73 13.86
C GLY A 68 -10.90 1.48 14.44
N ILE A 69 -11.55 0.32 14.33
CA ILE A 69 -10.98 -0.96 14.77
C ILE A 69 -9.67 -1.26 14.02
N THR A 70 -9.65 -1.03 12.71
CA THR A 70 -8.46 -1.26 11.88
C THR A 70 -7.29 -0.39 12.32
N ILE A 71 -7.53 0.91 12.54
CA ILE A 71 -6.48 1.83 13.00
C ILE A 71 -5.93 1.39 14.36
N LEU A 72 -6.80 1.03 15.31
CA LEU A 72 -6.37 0.53 16.63
C LEU A 72 -5.54 -0.75 16.51
N LEU A 73 -5.95 -1.68 15.65
CA LEU A 73 -5.19 -2.91 15.41
C LEU A 73 -3.79 -2.62 14.85
N ILE A 74 -3.67 -1.68 13.91
CA ILE A 74 -2.38 -1.30 13.34
C ILE A 74 -1.50 -0.65 14.38
N VAL A 75 -2.03 0.29 15.16
CA VAL A 75 -1.30 0.93 16.25
C VAL A 75 -0.77 -0.12 17.22
N LEU A 76 -1.62 -1.09 17.59
CA LEU A 76 -1.22 -2.20 18.47
C LEU A 76 -0.10 -3.04 17.86
N ILE A 77 -0.22 -3.42 16.59
CA ILE A 77 0.83 -4.17 15.87
C ILE A 77 2.14 -3.37 15.83
N MET A 78 2.09 -2.07 15.55
CA MET A 78 3.27 -1.23 15.49
C MET A 78 3.93 -1.04 16.86
N LEU A 79 3.16 -0.93 17.92
CA LEU A 79 3.68 -0.83 19.30
C LEU A 79 4.34 -2.12 19.76
N LEU A 80 3.78 -3.28 19.38
CA LEU A 80 4.33 -4.60 19.73
C LEU A 80 5.48 -5.01 18.82
N ALA A 81 5.58 -4.42 17.62
CA ALA A 81 6.62 -4.76 16.66
C ALA A 81 7.97 -4.15 17.07
N LYS A 82 8.97 -4.99 17.14
CA LYS A 82 10.34 -4.54 17.33
C LYS A 82 10.84 -3.90 16.05
N ASN A 83 11.08 -2.60 16.07
CA ASN A 83 11.59 -1.86 14.92
C ASN A 83 12.93 -2.45 14.45
N SER A 84 12.98 -2.82 13.19
CA SER A 84 14.21 -3.24 12.53
C SER A 84 14.32 -2.53 11.18
N ASP A 85 15.22 -1.58 11.09
CA ASP A 85 15.49 -0.87 9.84
C ASP A 85 16.03 -1.81 8.77
N ILE A 86 16.80 -2.81 9.19
CA ILE A 86 17.38 -3.84 8.33
C ILE A 86 17.11 -5.21 8.97
N PRO A 87 15.99 -5.85 8.62
CA PRO A 87 15.66 -7.18 9.13
C PRO A 87 16.67 -8.22 8.66
N ASN A 88 17.13 -9.07 9.56
CA ASN A 88 18.07 -10.14 9.23
C ASN A 88 17.31 -11.41 8.81
N VAL A 89 17.07 -11.57 7.53
CA VAL A 89 16.42 -12.76 6.95
C VAL A 89 17.49 -13.81 6.63
N LYS A 90 17.57 -14.86 7.44
CA LYS A 90 18.58 -15.94 7.27
C LYS A 90 18.33 -16.80 6.04
N LYS A 91 17.06 -17.09 5.70
CA LYS A 91 16.69 -17.93 4.54
C LYS A 91 15.51 -17.31 3.80
N ALA A 92 15.62 -17.22 2.46
CA ALA A 92 14.49 -16.94 1.59
C ALA A 92 13.54 -18.14 1.53
N ASP A 93 12.24 -17.91 1.35
CA ASP A 93 11.29 -19.00 1.12
C ASP A 93 11.25 -19.43 -0.36
N SER A 94 10.61 -20.57 -0.63
CA SER A 94 10.55 -21.16 -1.97
C SER A 94 9.91 -20.22 -2.99
N LEU A 95 8.85 -19.50 -2.60
CA LEU A 95 8.19 -18.52 -3.49
C LEU A 95 9.06 -17.30 -3.76
N SER A 96 9.70 -16.77 -2.74
CA SER A 96 10.61 -15.62 -2.91
C SER A 96 11.76 -15.97 -3.85
N THR A 97 12.22 -17.21 -3.80
CA THR A 97 13.27 -17.72 -4.70
C THR A 97 12.73 -17.93 -6.12
N ALA A 98 11.53 -18.49 -6.28
CA ALA A 98 10.90 -18.70 -7.58
C ALA A 98 10.61 -17.37 -8.29
N LEU A 99 10.15 -16.36 -7.55
CA LEU A 99 9.89 -15.02 -8.06
C LEU A 99 11.15 -14.14 -8.14
N GLN A 100 12.31 -14.66 -7.75
CA GLN A 100 13.58 -13.94 -7.71
C GLN A 100 13.47 -12.60 -6.94
N ILE A 101 12.74 -12.57 -5.83
CA ILE A 101 12.55 -11.37 -5.02
C ILE A 101 13.76 -11.20 -4.10
N THR A 102 14.80 -10.64 -4.66
CA THR A 102 16.02 -10.23 -3.96
C THR A 102 16.42 -8.87 -4.49
N GLY A 103 17.20 -8.13 -3.74
CA GLY A 103 17.69 -6.85 -4.19
C GLY A 103 18.94 -6.41 -3.44
N ILE A 104 19.58 -5.43 -4.02
CA ILE A 104 20.71 -4.73 -3.41
C ILE A 104 20.37 -3.26 -3.49
N TYR A 105 20.45 -2.54 -2.39
CA TYR A 105 20.36 -1.09 -2.39
C TYR A 105 21.56 -0.47 -1.68
N ASN A 106 21.94 0.70 -2.14
CA ASN A 106 23.01 1.47 -1.50
C ASN A 106 22.44 2.21 -0.29
N GLU A 107 23.03 2.00 0.88
CA GLU A 107 22.72 2.73 2.09
C GLU A 107 23.77 3.85 2.31
N PRO A 108 23.43 5.11 1.99
CA PRO A 108 24.39 6.21 2.06
C PRO A 108 24.92 6.44 3.49
N SER A 109 24.10 6.19 4.52
CA SER A 109 24.49 6.36 5.93
C SER A 109 25.57 5.38 6.36
N LEU A 110 25.62 4.19 5.75
CA LEU A 110 26.59 3.13 6.07
C LEU A 110 27.67 2.98 4.98
N ASN A 111 27.56 3.77 3.92
CA ASN A 111 28.43 3.74 2.73
C ASN A 111 28.70 2.32 2.19
N ARG A 112 27.65 1.47 2.20
CA ARG A 112 27.74 0.08 1.74
C ARG A 112 26.47 -0.38 1.04
N ASN A 113 26.66 -1.38 0.16
CA ASN A 113 25.55 -2.06 -0.48
C ASN A 113 24.99 -3.13 0.46
N ILE A 114 23.68 -3.08 0.70
CA ILE A 114 22.94 -4.03 1.52
C ILE A 114 22.18 -4.97 0.59
N SER A 115 22.54 -6.25 0.61
CA SER A 115 21.75 -7.29 -0.02
C SER A 115 20.64 -7.75 0.93
N TRP A 116 19.44 -7.86 0.42
CA TRP A 116 18.29 -8.26 1.21
C TRP A 116 17.48 -9.36 0.52
N LYS A 117 16.78 -10.14 1.34
CA LYS A 117 15.89 -11.23 0.94
C LYS A 117 14.61 -11.12 1.76
N ILE A 118 13.54 -11.71 1.28
CA ILE A 118 12.28 -11.81 2.02
C ILE A 118 11.99 -13.25 2.42
N HIS A 119 11.13 -13.38 3.42
CA HIS A 119 10.58 -14.66 3.88
C HIS A 119 9.06 -14.53 4.06
N ARG A 120 8.37 -15.66 4.28
CA ARG A 120 6.90 -15.69 4.48
C ARG A 120 6.10 -15.02 3.36
N THR A 121 6.51 -15.21 2.11
CA THR A 121 5.86 -14.59 0.93
C THR A 121 4.38 -14.97 0.84
N TRP A 122 3.99 -16.21 1.18
CA TRP A 122 2.58 -16.64 1.23
C TRP A 122 1.75 -15.84 2.23
N ALA A 123 2.28 -15.62 3.43
CA ALA A 123 1.61 -14.82 4.44
C ALA A 123 1.49 -13.35 3.98
N GLY A 124 2.51 -12.83 3.30
CA GLY A 124 2.47 -11.53 2.65
C GLY A 124 1.34 -11.44 1.62
N LEU A 125 1.26 -12.38 0.67
CA LEU A 125 0.18 -12.42 -0.34
C LEU A 125 -1.20 -12.44 0.30
N PHE A 126 -1.41 -13.26 1.33
CA PHE A 126 -2.68 -13.32 2.05
C PHE A 126 -3.00 -11.98 2.74
N SER A 127 -2.01 -11.34 3.35
CA SER A 127 -2.21 -10.02 3.96
C SER A 127 -2.58 -8.97 2.91
N PHE A 128 -2.03 -9.03 1.70
CA PHE A 128 -2.36 -8.10 0.62
C PHE A 128 -3.78 -8.29 0.07
N ILE A 129 -4.39 -9.48 0.22
CA ILE A 129 -5.83 -9.69 -0.02
C ILE A 129 -6.65 -8.79 0.93
N ILE A 130 -6.35 -8.87 2.23
CA ILE A 130 -7.06 -8.11 3.27
C ILE A 130 -6.80 -6.60 3.10
N ILE A 131 -5.54 -6.23 2.92
CA ILE A 131 -5.13 -4.83 2.77
C ILE A 131 -5.79 -4.19 1.55
N GLY A 132 -5.79 -4.87 0.40
CA GLY A 132 -6.44 -4.38 -0.82
C GLY A 132 -7.94 -4.16 -0.62
N PHE A 133 -8.62 -5.14 -0.03
CA PHE A 133 -10.05 -5.03 0.29
C PHE A 133 -10.34 -3.82 1.19
N MET A 134 -9.60 -3.67 2.28
CA MET A 134 -9.77 -2.56 3.22
C MET A 134 -9.41 -1.21 2.60
N ALA A 135 -8.36 -1.14 1.79
CA ALA A 135 -7.95 0.07 1.09
C ALA A 135 -9.05 0.58 0.15
N GLY A 136 -9.64 -0.32 -0.64
CA GLY A 136 -10.78 0.00 -1.51
C GLY A 136 -12.02 0.40 -0.72
N MET A 137 -12.35 -0.31 0.36
CA MET A 137 -13.54 -0.07 1.17
C MET A 137 -13.48 1.29 1.89
N PHE A 138 -12.33 1.67 2.43
CA PHE A 138 -12.16 2.93 3.17
C PHE A 138 -11.84 4.12 2.26
N GLY A 139 -11.31 3.89 1.06
CA GLY A 139 -10.89 4.97 0.16
C GLY A 139 -9.70 5.79 0.68
N LEU A 140 -8.85 5.20 1.52
CA LEU A 140 -7.69 5.86 2.13
C LEU A 140 -6.35 5.47 1.49
N GLY A 141 -6.40 4.53 0.54
CA GLY A 141 -5.20 3.88 0.03
C GLY A 141 -4.61 2.87 1.05
N ALA A 142 -3.70 2.02 0.58
CA ALA A 142 -3.14 0.91 1.37
C ALA A 142 -1.81 1.24 2.07
N GLY A 143 -1.30 2.47 1.94
CA GLY A 143 0.06 2.85 2.40
C GLY A 143 0.34 2.58 3.87
N TRP A 144 -0.66 2.75 4.70
CA TRP A 144 -0.59 2.54 6.15
C TRP A 144 -0.32 1.08 6.55
N ALA A 145 -0.78 0.10 5.77
CA ALA A 145 -0.61 -1.32 6.07
C ALA A 145 0.49 -1.98 5.23
N ASN A 146 0.76 -1.50 4.02
CA ASN A 146 1.77 -2.06 3.14
C ASN A 146 3.16 -2.09 3.80
N VAL A 147 3.57 -0.97 4.42
CA VAL A 147 4.91 -0.84 5.02
C VAL A 147 5.11 -1.81 6.18
N PRO A 148 4.23 -1.90 7.19
CA PRO A 148 4.33 -2.91 8.24
C PRO A 148 4.41 -4.35 7.71
N VAL A 149 3.58 -4.70 6.75
CA VAL A 149 3.58 -6.07 6.20
C VAL A 149 4.87 -6.37 5.46
N LEU A 150 5.34 -5.47 4.60
CA LEU A 150 6.59 -5.67 3.88
C LEU A 150 7.81 -5.72 4.81
N ASN A 151 7.87 -4.85 5.82
CA ASN A 151 9.01 -4.77 6.73
C ASN A 151 8.95 -5.82 7.85
N LEU A 152 7.89 -5.83 8.65
CA LEU A 152 7.82 -6.65 9.87
C LEU A 152 7.49 -8.12 9.57
N MET A 153 6.63 -8.37 8.58
CA MET A 153 6.19 -9.74 8.29
C MET A 153 7.05 -10.40 7.22
N MET A 154 7.38 -9.69 6.15
CA MET A 154 8.16 -10.26 5.04
C MET A 154 9.67 -10.02 5.18
N GLY A 155 10.10 -9.09 6.04
CA GLY A 155 11.50 -8.83 6.32
C GLY A 155 12.22 -7.98 5.25
N ALA A 156 11.49 -7.19 4.47
CA ALA A 156 12.10 -6.22 3.56
C ALA A 156 12.66 -5.02 4.36
N PRO A 157 13.80 -4.44 3.97
CA PRO A 157 14.34 -3.24 4.61
C PRO A 157 13.34 -2.08 4.60
N MET A 158 13.34 -1.24 5.63
CA MET A 158 12.36 -0.16 5.80
C MET A 158 12.32 0.77 4.57
N LYS A 159 13.45 1.20 4.05
CA LYS A 159 13.52 2.07 2.87
C LYS A 159 12.92 1.43 1.62
N VAL A 160 13.20 0.14 1.40
CA VAL A 160 12.64 -0.64 0.30
C VAL A 160 11.13 -0.82 0.49
N SER A 161 10.69 -1.09 1.71
CA SER A 161 9.26 -1.25 2.05
C SER A 161 8.47 0.03 1.78
N VAL A 162 8.99 1.19 2.19
CA VAL A 162 8.35 2.50 1.95
C VAL A 162 8.29 2.81 0.45
N ALA A 163 9.40 2.64 -0.26
CA ALA A 163 9.46 2.91 -1.70
C ALA A 163 8.54 1.97 -2.50
N THR A 164 8.58 0.67 -2.17
CA THR A 164 7.71 -0.34 -2.82
C THR A 164 6.24 -0.09 -2.49
N SER A 165 5.92 0.34 -1.25
CA SER A 165 4.55 0.70 -0.85
C SER A 165 3.99 1.86 -1.68
N LYS A 166 4.78 2.89 -1.99
CA LYS A 166 4.35 3.99 -2.87
C LYS A 166 3.98 3.50 -4.27
N PHE A 167 4.77 2.59 -4.81
CA PHE A 167 4.47 1.97 -6.10
C PHE A 167 3.22 1.08 -6.04
N LEU A 168 3.06 0.28 -4.98
CA LEU A 168 1.85 -0.51 -4.73
C LEU A 168 0.60 0.37 -4.67
N LEU A 169 0.68 1.51 -3.97
CA LEU A 169 -0.41 2.49 -3.89
C LEU A 169 -0.85 2.98 -5.26
N SER A 170 0.08 3.30 -6.16
CA SER A 170 -0.28 3.82 -7.48
C SER A 170 -1.13 2.83 -8.28
N ILE A 171 -0.91 1.52 -8.12
CA ILE A 171 -1.69 0.48 -8.82
C ILE A 171 -3.02 0.20 -8.10
N THR A 172 -2.98 -0.02 -6.78
CA THR A 172 -4.18 -0.33 -5.99
C THR A 172 -5.18 0.80 -5.97
N ASP A 173 -4.70 2.03 -5.79
CA ASP A 173 -5.56 3.19 -5.72
C ASP A 173 -6.16 3.55 -7.08
N THR A 174 -5.44 3.30 -8.20
CA THR A 174 -6.00 3.43 -9.55
C THR A 174 -7.19 2.51 -9.74
N SER A 175 -7.07 1.26 -9.31
CA SER A 175 -8.13 0.26 -9.44
C SER A 175 -9.39 0.62 -8.62
N ALA A 176 -9.20 1.07 -7.38
CA ALA A 176 -10.30 1.53 -6.53
C ALA A 176 -10.89 2.86 -7.03
N ALA A 177 -10.06 3.82 -7.45
CA ALA A 177 -10.48 5.12 -7.96
C ALA A 177 -11.40 4.99 -9.18
N TRP A 178 -11.14 4.01 -10.05
CA TRP A 178 -12.01 3.69 -11.18
C TRP A 178 -13.46 3.41 -10.74
N ILE A 179 -13.64 2.65 -9.66
CA ILE A 179 -14.97 2.35 -9.11
C ILE A 179 -15.65 3.60 -8.55
N TYR A 180 -14.92 4.40 -7.78
CA TYR A 180 -15.47 5.65 -7.21
C TYR A 180 -15.83 6.66 -8.30
N LEU A 181 -15.02 6.78 -9.36
CA LEU A 181 -15.31 7.64 -10.53
C LEU A 181 -16.57 7.18 -11.29
N ASN A 182 -16.65 5.89 -11.63
CA ASN A 182 -17.80 5.35 -12.36
C ASN A 182 -19.12 5.45 -11.57
N LYS A 183 -19.01 5.43 -10.25
CA LYS A 183 -20.17 5.61 -9.38
C LYS A 183 -20.47 7.09 -9.06
N GLY A 184 -19.74 8.04 -9.65
CA GLY A 184 -19.94 9.48 -9.42
C GLY A 184 -19.66 9.93 -7.98
N ALA A 185 -18.88 9.15 -7.23
CA ALA A 185 -18.52 9.43 -5.82
C ALA A 185 -17.24 10.27 -5.70
N VAL A 186 -17.04 11.23 -6.58
CA VAL A 186 -15.88 12.14 -6.61
C VAL A 186 -16.34 13.55 -6.85
N ILE A 187 -15.72 14.52 -6.16
CA ILE A 187 -15.98 15.94 -6.34
C ILE A 187 -14.79 16.57 -7.09
N PRO A 188 -14.89 16.77 -8.42
CA PRO A 188 -13.77 17.27 -9.23
C PRO A 188 -13.21 18.61 -8.76
N ILE A 189 -14.08 19.51 -8.30
CA ILE A 189 -13.70 20.85 -7.82
C ILE A 189 -12.77 20.82 -6.59
N LEU A 190 -12.80 19.74 -5.80
CA LEU A 190 -11.90 19.56 -4.67
C LEU A 190 -10.62 18.83 -5.07
N VAL A 191 -10.70 17.93 -6.06
CA VAL A 191 -9.55 17.15 -6.53
C VAL A 191 -8.55 18.05 -7.25
N VAL A 192 -9.00 18.89 -8.17
CA VAL A 192 -8.11 19.73 -9.02
C VAL A 192 -7.16 20.61 -8.21
N PRO A 193 -7.62 21.42 -7.22
CA PRO A 193 -6.72 22.24 -6.41
C PRO A 193 -5.73 21.39 -5.59
N SER A 194 -6.20 20.23 -5.08
CA SER A 194 -5.35 19.32 -4.30
C SER A 194 -4.22 18.72 -5.16
N LEU A 195 -4.48 18.45 -6.43
CA LEU A 195 -3.48 17.96 -7.39
C LEU A 195 -2.40 19.00 -7.66
N VAL A 196 -2.79 20.26 -7.87
CA VAL A 196 -1.84 21.36 -8.09
C VAL A 196 -0.92 21.57 -6.88
N GLY A 197 -1.44 21.36 -5.67
CA GLY A 197 -0.65 21.48 -4.44
C GLY A 197 0.34 20.32 -4.18
N ILE A 198 0.19 19.18 -4.88
CA ILE A 198 1.08 18.00 -4.74
C ILE A 198 2.22 18.02 -5.78
N MET A 199 2.03 18.67 -6.92
CA MET A 199 3.03 18.83 -7.97
C MET A 199 4.01 19.95 -7.67
#